data_71a3c26e5b825758c69feb3a959ecd12
#
_entry.id   71a3c26e5b825758c69feb3a959ecd12
#
_cell.length_a   1.000
_cell.length_b   1.000
_cell.length_c   1.000
_cell.angle_alpha   90.00
_cell.angle_beta   90.00
_cell.angle_gamma   90.00
#
_symmetry.space_group_name_H-M   'P 1'
#
loop_
_entity.id
_entity.type
_entity.pdbx_description
1 polymer ?
#
loop_
_entity_poly.entity_id
_entity_poly.type
_entity_poly.pdbx_seq_one_letter_code
_entity_poly.pdbx_strand_id
1 'polypeptide(L)'
;MRVLHQDRQAGEIKVQVETLDDLWHLYNIIVPGDVIISVTYRRDESKTDKLRAERGEKKRMVLGIRAENIEFQGSENRLRVHRIIAEGPQDVGSYHTLNLGEADVLTIRK
;
A
#
# COMPACT_ATOMS: atom_id res chain seq x y z
N MET A 1 13.28 7.66 8.21
CA MET A 1 12.75 6.37 7.73
C MET A 1 13.50 5.26 8.42
N ARG A 2 12.78 4.27 8.90
CA ARG A 2 13.41 3.22 9.67
C ARG A 2 13.34 1.91 8.92
N VAL A 3 14.44 1.26 8.72
CA VAL A 3 14.46 -0.02 8.04
C VAL A 3 14.18 -1.09 9.08
N LEU A 4 13.08 -1.83 8.88
CA LEU A 4 12.69 -2.86 9.82
C LEU A 4 13.20 -4.23 9.41
N HIS A 5 13.34 -4.47 8.12
CA HIS A 5 13.78 -5.77 7.64
C HIS A 5 14.29 -5.62 6.21
N GLN A 6 15.25 -6.40 5.82
CA GLN A 6 15.76 -6.36 4.46
C GLN A 6 16.11 -7.78 4.04
N ASP A 7 15.63 -8.19 2.88
CA ASP A 7 15.94 -9.51 2.32
C ASP A 7 16.49 -9.27 0.93
N ARG A 8 17.81 -9.31 0.80
CA ARG A 8 18.43 -8.99 -0.47
C ARG A 8 18.16 -10.05 -1.53
N GLN A 9 18.01 -11.30 -1.12
CA GLN A 9 17.78 -12.32 -2.10
C GLN A 9 16.39 -12.21 -2.70
N ALA A 10 15.41 -11.84 -1.91
CA ALA A 10 14.06 -11.65 -2.43
C ALA A 10 13.87 -10.27 -3.02
N GLY A 11 14.81 -9.37 -2.84
CA GLY A 11 14.66 -8.00 -3.33
C GLY A 11 13.66 -7.21 -2.53
N GLU A 12 13.54 -7.49 -1.24
CA GLU A 12 12.54 -6.83 -0.41
C GLU A 12 13.15 -6.00 0.70
N ILE A 13 12.53 -4.89 1.01
CA ILE A 13 12.94 -4.08 2.13
C ILE A 13 11.68 -3.58 2.82
N LYS A 14 11.63 -3.68 4.14
CA LYS A 14 10.48 -3.24 4.92
C LYS A 14 10.89 -2.02 5.71
N VAL A 15 10.15 -0.96 5.59
CA VAL A 15 10.49 0.31 6.22
C VAL A 15 9.30 0.93 6.90
N GLN A 16 9.56 1.80 7.86
CA GLN A 16 8.52 2.57 8.52
C GLN A 16 8.76 4.04 8.24
N VAL A 17 7.70 4.75 7.85
CA VAL A 17 7.76 6.16 7.56
C VAL A 17 7.77 6.92 8.87
N GLU A 18 8.71 7.84 9.03
CA GLU A 18 8.78 8.64 10.25
C GLU A 18 8.47 10.10 10.01
N THR A 19 8.78 10.63 8.86
CA THR A 19 8.56 12.05 8.57
C THR A 19 8.03 12.23 7.15
N LEU A 20 7.60 13.44 6.86
CA LEU A 20 7.15 13.77 5.52
C LEU A 20 8.29 13.61 4.50
N ASP A 21 9.51 13.92 4.90
CA ASP A 21 10.63 13.77 3.99
C ASP A 21 10.80 12.33 3.57
N ASP A 22 10.45 11.38 4.45
CA ASP A 22 10.57 9.98 4.10
C ASP A 22 9.63 9.63 2.95
N LEU A 23 8.46 10.24 2.92
CA LEU A 23 7.52 10.01 1.82
C LEU A 23 8.10 10.50 0.51
N TRP A 24 8.80 11.63 0.55
CA TRP A 24 9.45 12.16 -0.63
C TRP A 24 10.56 11.22 -1.11
N HIS A 25 11.32 10.66 -0.17
CA HIS A 25 12.36 9.71 -0.51
C HIS A 25 11.76 8.44 -1.13
N LEU A 26 10.64 7.96 -0.58
CA LEU A 26 10.00 6.78 -1.13
C LEU A 26 9.47 7.06 -2.54
N TYR A 27 8.96 8.26 -2.76
CA TYR A 27 8.48 8.64 -4.07
C TYR A 27 9.61 8.52 -5.11
N ASN A 28 10.85 8.79 -4.69
CA ASN A 28 11.98 8.70 -5.60
C ASN A 28 12.58 7.29 -5.68
N ILE A 29 12.32 6.44 -4.71
CA ILE A 29 12.85 5.09 -4.70
C ILE A 29 11.96 4.10 -5.42
N ILE A 30 10.64 4.24 -5.27
CA ILE A 30 9.70 3.30 -5.86
C ILE A 30 9.61 3.59 -7.35
N VAL A 31 9.76 2.56 -8.17
CA VAL A 31 9.63 2.73 -9.61
C VAL A 31 8.48 1.88 -10.11
N PRO A 32 7.89 2.22 -11.26
CA PRO A 32 6.79 1.46 -11.79
C PRO A 32 7.17 -0.02 -11.95
N GLY A 33 6.28 -0.90 -11.52
CA GLY A 33 6.53 -2.32 -11.56
C GLY A 33 6.89 -2.90 -10.20
N ASP A 34 7.31 -2.07 -9.24
CA ASP A 34 7.59 -2.56 -7.91
C ASP A 34 6.30 -2.96 -7.23
N VAL A 35 6.36 -3.89 -6.30
CA VAL A 35 5.18 -4.27 -5.52
C VAL A 35 5.32 -3.65 -4.13
N ILE A 36 4.32 -2.91 -3.73
CA ILE A 36 4.32 -2.24 -2.43
C ILE A 36 3.29 -2.95 -1.56
N ILE A 37 3.73 -3.51 -0.45
CA ILE A 37 2.88 -4.30 0.42
C ILE A 37 2.67 -3.52 1.71
N SER A 38 1.43 -3.30 2.07
CA SER A 38 1.13 -2.55 3.29
C SER A 38 -0.26 -2.89 3.80
N VAL A 39 -0.53 -2.49 5.03
CA VAL A 39 -1.84 -2.64 5.59
C VAL A 39 -2.72 -1.55 5.04
N THR A 40 -3.92 -1.89 4.64
CA THR A 40 -4.85 -0.92 4.11
C THR A 40 -6.25 -1.36 4.48
N TYR A 41 -7.24 -0.56 4.13
CA TYR A 41 -8.62 -0.89 4.40
C TYR A 41 -9.37 -1.01 3.08
N ARG A 42 -10.16 -2.05 2.92
CA ARG A 42 -10.90 -2.26 1.71
C ARG A 42 -12.22 -2.91 2.07
N ARG A 43 -13.26 -2.55 1.33
CA ARG A 43 -14.57 -3.11 1.57
C ARG A 43 -14.55 -4.60 1.29
N ASP A 44 -15.10 -5.37 2.22
CA ASP A 44 -15.13 -6.79 2.06
C ASP A 44 -16.40 -7.17 1.34
N GLU A 45 -16.31 -7.29 0.03
CA GLU A 45 -17.47 -7.56 -0.74
C GLU A 45 -17.77 -9.02 -0.85
N SER A 46 -16.94 -9.85 -0.38
CA SER A 46 -17.21 -11.25 -0.47
C SER A 46 -18.39 -11.59 0.40
N LYS A 47 -18.76 -10.80 1.35
CA LYS A 47 -19.79 -11.11 2.11
C LYS A 47 -21.02 -10.64 1.64
N THR A 48 -21.10 -9.92 0.92
CA THR A 48 -22.23 -9.41 0.34
C THR A 48 -23.44 -9.77 0.80
N ASP A 49 -23.70 -9.86 1.72
CA ASP A 49 -24.83 -10.13 2.06
C ASP A 49 -25.60 -9.14 1.94
N LYS A 50 -26.03 -8.98 1.27
CA LYS A 50 -26.82 -8.08 0.97
C LYS A 50 -27.53 -7.52 1.92
N LEU A 51 -27.83 -7.99 2.79
CA LEU A 51 -28.63 -7.42 3.61
C LEU A 51 -28.00 -6.37 4.20
N ARG A 52 -27.04 -6.42 4.39
CA ARG A 52 -26.48 -5.49 5.04
C ARG A 52 -25.95 -4.54 4.37
N ALA A 53 -25.96 -4.40 3.75
CA ALA A 53 -25.60 -3.53 2.99
C ALA A 53 -25.00 -2.49 3.50
N GLU A 54 -25.06 -2.35 4.43
CA GLU A 54 -24.67 -1.34 4.91
C GLU A 54 -23.51 -1.04 4.67
N ARG A 55 -23.16 -0.96 4.35
CA ARG A 55 -22.24 -0.42 4.30
C ARG A 55 -21.15 -0.78 4.14
N GLY A 56 -20.94 -1.24 3.79
CA GLY A 56 -19.88 -1.70 3.58
C GLY A 56 -18.89 -1.38 4.49
N GLU A 57 -18.65 -2.14 5.43
CA GLU A 57 -17.65 -1.87 6.25
C GLU A 57 -16.35 -2.17 5.67
N LYS A 58 -15.34 -1.38 5.87
CA LYS A 58 -14.00 -1.62 5.37
C LYS A 58 -13.28 -2.50 6.34
N LYS A 59 -12.60 -3.51 5.82
CA LYS A 59 -11.82 -4.39 6.65
C LYS A 59 -10.36 -4.10 6.47
N ARG A 60 -9.59 -4.23 7.54
CA ARG A 60 -8.16 -4.05 7.52
C ARG A 60 -7.53 -5.29 6.91
N MET A 61 -6.67 -5.12 5.95
CA MET A 61 -6.02 -6.25 5.31
C MET A 61 -4.67 -5.82 4.74
N VAL A 62 -3.82 -6.79 4.46
CA VAL A 62 -2.53 -6.52 3.87
C VAL A 62 -2.63 -6.79 2.38
N LEU A 63 -2.33 -5.80 1.58
CA LEU A 63 -2.38 -5.94 0.13
C LEU A 63 -1.05 -5.53 -0.47
N GLY A 64 -0.67 -6.17 -1.55
CA GLY A 64 0.48 -5.78 -2.34
C GLY A 64 0.01 -5.19 -3.65
N ILE A 65 0.36 -3.96 -3.93
CA ILE A 65 -0.05 -3.25 -5.12
C ILE A 65 1.15 -3.16 -6.07
N ARG A 66 0.95 -3.51 -7.35
CA ARG A 66 1.99 -3.32 -8.32
C ARG A 66 1.96 -1.85 -8.69
N ALA A 67 2.95 -1.10 -8.28
CA ALA A 67 2.95 0.33 -8.43
C ALA A 67 3.09 0.75 -9.88
N GLU A 68 2.23 1.64 -10.34
CA GLU A 68 2.39 2.23 -11.65
C GLU A 68 2.13 3.72 -11.56
N ASN A 69 1.17 4.15 -10.77
CA ASN A 69 0.91 5.57 -10.58
C ASN A 69 1.26 5.89 -9.15
N ILE A 70 2.28 6.72 -8.97
CA ILE A 70 2.76 7.10 -7.66
C ILE A 70 2.68 8.60 -7.57
N GLU A 71 1.97 9.12 -6.57
CA GLU A 71 1.81 10.55 -6.40
C GLU A 71 2.23 10.98 -5.02
N PHE A 72 3.04 12.03 -4.95
CA PHE A 72 3.44 12.60 -3.69
C PHE A 72 2.55 13.81 -3.42
N GLN A 73 1.76 13.76 -2.37
CA GLN A 73 0.86 14.84 -2.03
C GLN A 73 1.36 15.48 -0.73
N GLY A 74 2.30 16.40 -0.87
CA GLY A 74 2.95 17.01 0.28
C GLY A 74 2.00 17.79 1.16
N SER A 75 1.00 18.46 0.56
CA SER A 75 0.07 19.23 1.38
C SER A 75 -0.79 18.35 2.26
N GLU A 76 -0.95 17.10 1.92
CA GLU A 76 -1.74 16.18 2.72
C GLU A 76 -0.87 15.18 3.45
N ASN A 77 0.45 15.29 3.33
CA ASN A 77 1.39 14.37 3.95
C ASN A 77 1.10 12.93 3.58
N ARG A 78 0.90 12.70 2.31
CA ARG A 78 0.59 11.36 1.83
C ARG A 78 1.38 11.01 0.57
N LEU A 79 1.66 9.73 0.44
CA LEU A 79 2.19 9.17 -0.78
C LEU A 79 1.16 8.17 -1.26
N ARG A 80 0.62 8.37 -2.45
CA ARG A 80 -0.40 7.48 -2.98
C ARG A 80 0.20 6.54 -4.00
N VAL A 81 -0.03 5.25 -3.83
CA VAL A 81 0.44 4.24 -4.76
C VAL A 81 -0.80 3.56 -5.29
N HIS A 82 -1.01 3.63 -6.59
CA HIS A 82 -2.24 3.17 -7.20
C HIS A 82 -1.99 2.20 -8.33
N ARG A 83 -2.74 1.15 -8.38
CA ARG A 83 -2.86 0.30 -9.54
C ARG A 83 -3.46 -1.04 -9.11
N ILE A 84 -2.96 -2.13 -9.63
CA ILE A 84 -3.59 -3.43 -9.51
C ILE A 84 -3.08 -4.16 -8.28
N ILE A 85 -3.99 -4.79 -7.57
CA ILE A 85 -3.63 -5.62 -6.44
C ILE A 85 -2.94 -6.86 -6.98
N ALA A 86 -1.67 -7.03 -6.62
CA ALA A 86 -0.89 -8.17 -7.08
C ALA A 86 -0.94 -9.30 -6.08
N GLU A 87 -1.12 -9.01 -4.79
CA GLU A 87 -1.15 -10.01 -3.75
C GLU A 87 -2.12 -9.60 -2.66
N GLY A 88 -2.82 -10.53 -2.07
CA GLY A 88 -3.71 -10.22 -0.97
C GLY A 88 -4.77 -11.27 -0.76
N PRO A 89 -5.55 -11.14 0.29
CA PRO A 89 -6.58 -12.12 0.60
C PRO A 89 -7.78 -12.05 -0.32
N GLN A 90 -7.95 -10.96 -1.06
CA GLN A 90 -9.09 -10.86 -1.97
C GLN A 90 -8.80 -9.87 -3.08
N ASP A 91 -9.59 -9.91 -4.11
CA ASP A 91 -9.60 -8.92 -5.19
C ASP A 91 -8.30 -8.76 -5.95
N VAL A 92 -7.48 -9.79 -6.02
CA VAL A 92 -6.27 -9.73 -6.84
C VAL A 92 -6.68 -9.41 -8.29
N GLY A 93 -6.05 -8.42 -8.88
CA GLY A 93 -6.39 -7.97 -10.22
C GLY A 93 -7.27 -6.73 -10.23
N SER A 94 -7.85 -6.36 -9.09
CA SER A 94 -8.66 -5.16 -9.01
C SER A 94 -7.79 -3.98 -8.66
N TYR A 95 -8.29 -2.77 -8.88
CA TYR A 95 -7.53 -1.57 -8.59
C TYR A 95 -7.70 -1.16 -7.13
N HIS A 96 -6.68 -0.62 -6.56
CA HIS A 96 -6.71 -0.12 -5.20
C HIS A 96 -5.63 0.94 -5.04
N THR A 97 -5.82 1.86 -4.12
CA THR A 97 -4.85 2.91 -3.84
C THR A 97 -4.39 2.78 -2.41
N LEU A 98 -3.08 2.70 -2.21
CA LEU A 98 -2.52 2.76 -0.88
C LEU A 98 -2.21 4.22 -0.57
N ASN A 99 -2.63 4.69 0.59
CA ASN A 99 -2.32 6.04 1.04
C ASN A 99 -1.35 5.90 2.19
N LEU A 100 -0.09 6.21 1.95
CA LEU A 100 0.95 6.03 2.94
C LEU A 100 1.26 7.36 3.62
N GLY A 101 1.39 7.35 4.92
CA GLY A 101 1.69 8.55 5.69
C GLY A 101 2.60 8.24 6.85
N GLU A 102 2.75 9.18 7.79
CA GLU A 102 3.61 8.97 8.92
C GLU A 102 3.21 7.75 9.70
N ALA A 103 4.18 7.05 10.23
CA ALA A 103 4.02 5.84 11.02
C ALA A 103 3.62 4.60 10.22
N ASP A 104 3.29 4.75 8.96
CA ASP A 104 2.91 3.58 8.17
C ASP A 104 4.13 2.72 7.85
N VAL A 105 3.90 1.42 7.76
CA VAL A 105 4.94 0.45 7.44
C VAL A 105 4.63 -0.14 6.09
N LEU A 106 5.63 -0.27 5.25
CA LEU A 106 5.44 -0.85 3.94
C LEU A 106 6.63 -1.73 3.58
N THR A 107 6.40 -2.70 2.73
CA THR A 107 7.45 -3.52 2.16
C THR A 107 7.54 -3.20 0.67
N ILE A 108 8.74 -2.96 0.19
CA ILE A 108 8.98 -2.69 -1.21
C ILE A 108 9.67 -3.91 -1.79
N ARG A 109 9.08 -4.51 -2.82
CA ARG A 109 9.67 -5.65 -3.50
C ARG A 109 10.01 -5.21 -4.91
N LYS A 110 11.24 -5.23 -5.25
CA LYS A 110 11.69 -4.83 -6.57
C LYS A 110 11.49 -5.91 -7.62
#